data_82ae606f39cf94ba0acdfd0511ef9a66
#
_entry.id   82ae606f39cf94ba0acdfd0511ef9a66
#
_cell.length_a   1.000
_cell.length_b   1.000
_cell.length_c   1.000
_cell.angle_alpha   90.00
_cell.angle_beta   90.00
_cell.angle_gamma   90.00
#
_symmetry.space_group_name_H-M   'P 1'
#
loop_
_entity.id
_entity.type
_entity.pdbx_description
1 polymer ?
#
loop_
_entity_poly.entity_id
_entity_poly.type
_entity_poly.pdbx_seq_one_letter_code
_entity_poly.pdbx_strand_id
1 'polypeptide(L)'
;MGGTAYANSMSLCRAKPAMLTLGTNLPIARKAIAEKKALRIIALGSSTTAGYGVSNPAFAYPTQLRIGLEKALPGIDIEVINRGIGGQDVEEMAARMRTEMEDNPASLVIWQTGTNAAIRHMPLDKFEKTLRGGLKVGTTLGADFILMNLQYVPAVVAVADKEAYEKAMADSAKDYSAGLFRRYDIMRGWYDDGMPYAQFVQLDGLHLNDFGQKCIGRLLTRAIVDALKAP
;
A
#
# COMPACT_ATOMS: atom_id res chain seq x y z
N MET A 1 27.81 -11.48 13.36
CA MET A 1 27.99 -11.47 11.86
C MET A 1 26.71 -11.15 11.08
N GLY A 2 25.59 -10.70 11.69
CA GLY A 2 24.33 -10.45 11.00
C GLY A 2 24.14 -9.05 10.40
N GLY A 3 24.90 -8.05 10.82
CA GLY A 3 24.65 -6.64 10.44
C GLY A 3 25.01 -6.27 9.00
N THR A 4 26.06 -6.83 8.45
CA THR A 4 26.54 -6.52 7.08
C THR A 4 25.68 -7.17 5.99
N ALA A 5 25.17 -8.39 6.21
CA ALA A 5 24.27 -9.05 5.25
C ALA A 5 22.90 -8.35 5.20
N TYR A 6 22.38 -7.87 6.32
CA TYR A 6 21.13 -7.14 6.40
C TYR A 6 21.23 -5.74 5.73
N ALA A 7 22.30 -5.00 5.99
CA ALA A 7 22.54 -3.71 5.35
C ALA A 7 22.67 -3.84 3.81
N ASN A 8 23.34 -4.90 3.34
CA ASN A 8 23.43 -5.20 1.89
C ASN A 8 22.09 -5.57 1.28
N SER A 9 21.23 -6.34 1.96
CA SER A 9 19.91 -6.71 1.42
C SER A 9 18.99 -5.50 1.25
N MET A 10 19.02 -4.55 2.18
CA MET A 10 18.20 -3.34 2.11
C MET A 10 18.68 -2.32 1.05
N SER A 11 19.92 -2.41 0.57
CA SER A 11 20.40 -1.62 -0.57
C SER A 11 19.73 -2.04 -1.89
N LEU A 12 19.20 -3.25 -1.96
CA LEU A 12 18.44 -3.79 -3.09
C LEU A 12 17.00 -3.29 -3.14
N CYS A 13 16.51 -2.68 -2.04
CA CYS A 13 15.17 -2.12 -1.95
C CYS A 13 15.11 -0.78 -2.71
N ARG A 14 15.05 -0.83 -4.02
CA ARG A 14 15.09 0.33 -4.92
C ARG A 14 13.81 0.43 -5.74
N ALA A 15 13.46 1.67 -6.13
CA ALA A 15 12.45 1.96 -7.13
C ALA A 15 12.88 3.20 -7.92
N LYS A 16 12.52 3.25 -9.19
CA LYS A 16 12.71 4.47 -10.01
C LYS A 16 11.86 5.59 -9.40
N PRO A 17 12.36 6.84 -9.32
CA PRO A 17 11.63 7.96 -8.71
C PRO A 17 10.20 8.12 -9.25
N ALA A 18 10.00 7.98 -10.55
CA ALA A 18 8.68 8.04 -11.17
C ALA A 18 7.66 7.01 -10.64
N MET A 19 8.12 5.85 -10.16
CA MET A 19 7.25 4.82 -9.57
C MET A 19 6.80 5.17 -8.14
N LEU A 20 7.46 6.13 -7.49
CA LEU A 20 7.15 6.60 -6.15
C LEU A 20 6.28 7.86 -6.16
N THR A 21 6.02 8.46 -7.33
CA THR A 21 5.13 9.61 -7.47
C THR A 21 3.68 9.15 -7.29
N LEU A 22 3.03 9.60 -6.22
CA LEU A 22 1.66 9.20 -5.88
C LEU A 22 0.58 9.85 -6.77
N GLY A 23 0.87 11.00 -7.39
CA GLY A 23 -0.11 11.77 -8.18
C GLY A 23 -1.03 12.66 -7.34
N THR A 24 -0.75 12.81 -6.05
CA THR A 24 -1.44 13.70 -5.10
C THR A 24 -0.43 14.27 -4.11
N ASN A 25 -0.72 15.43 -3.52
CA ASN A 25 0.10 16.03 -2.47
C ASN A 25 -0.48 15.85 -1.06
N LEU A 26 -1.48 14.97 -0.91
CA LEU A 26 -2.09 14.60 0.38
C LEU A 26 -2.54 15.81 1.21
N PRO A 27 -3.47 16.64 0.73
CA PRO A 27 -3.79 17.93 1.34
C PRO A 27 -4.38 17.81 2.76
N ILE A 28 -5.16 16.75 3.03
CA ILE A 28 -5.78 16.53 4.35
C ILE A 28 -4.71 16.09 5.36
N ALA A 29 -3.83 15.18 4.97
CA ALA A 29 -2.71 14.75 5.80
C ALA A 29 -1.73 15.91 6.09
N ARG A 30 -1.43 16.74 5.07
CA ARG A 30 -0.61 17.96 5.24
C ARG A 30 -1.24 18.92 6.24
N LYS A 31 -2.55 19.17 6.13
CA LYS A 31 -3.30 20.02 7.06
C LYS A 31 -3.24 19.46 8.49
N ALA A 32 -3.47 18.16 8.67
CA ALA A 32 -3.39 17.52 9.98
C ALA A 32 -2.00 17.68 10.62
N ILE A 33 -0.92 17.50 9.84
CA ILE A 33 0.45 17.73 10.30
C ILE A 33 0.68 19.19 10.71
N ALA A 34 0.24 20.14 9.88
CA ALA A 34 0.44 21.56 10.12
C ALA A 34 -0.29 22.03 11.40
N GLU A 35 -1.55 21.64 11.56
CA GLU A 35 -2.44 22.11 12.63
C GLU A 35 -2.30 21.33 13.94
N LYS A 36 -2.16 19.99 13.84
CA LYS A 36 -2.24 19.08 14.99
C LYS A 36 -0.91 18.41 15.35
N LYS A 37 0.13 18.58 14.54
CA LYS A 37 1.40 17.84 14.66
C LYS A 37 1.21 16.31 14.72
N ALA A 38 0.17 15.81 14.05
CA ALA A 38 -0.21 14.40 14.07
C ALA A 38 -0.52 13.89 12.65
N LEU A 39 -0.18 12.64 12.37
CA LEU A 39 -0.54 11.94 11.14
C LEU A 39 -1.08 10.55 11.49
N ARG A 40 -2.40 10.42 11.50
CA ARG A 40 -3.08 9.15 11.70
C ARG A 40 -3.42 8.52 10.35
N ILE A 41 -3.02 7.27 10.16
CA ILE A 41 -3.16 6.50 8.92
C ILE A 41 -3.90 5.19 9.21
N ILE A 42 -4.93 4.90 8.42
CA ILE A 42 -5.53 3.56 8.37
C ILE A 42 -4.86 2.78 7.23
N ALA A 43 -4.27 1.64 7.52
CA ALA A 43 -3.85 0.66 6.53
C ALA A 43 -4.96 -0.38 6.36
N LEU A 44 -5.85 -0.16 5.38
CA LEU A 44 -6.96 -1.04 5.03
C LEU A 44 -6.49 -2.03 3.97
N GLY A 45 -6.72 -3.34 4.15
CA GLY A 45 -6.26 -4.30 3.16
C GLY A 45 -6.54 -5.76 3.53
N SER A 46 -5.89 -6.65 2.80
CA SER A 46 -6.01 -8.09 2.98
C SER A 46 -4.84 -8.70 3.78
N SER A 47 -4.46 -9.94 3.46
CA SER A 47 -3.35 -10.66 4.12
C SER A 47 -2.01 -9.93 4.06
N THR A 48 -1.70 -9.21 2.97
CA THR A 48 -0.48 -8.42 2.89
C THR A 48 -0.45 -7.32 3.95
N THR A 49 -1.57 -6.62 4.15
CA THR A 49 -1.71 -5.57 5.16
C THR A 49 -1.71 -6.17 6.57
N ALA A 50 -2.39 -7.31 6.77
CA ALA A 50 -2.35 -8.05 8.05
C ALA A 50 -0.93 -8.50 8.45
N GLY A 51 -0.01 -8.59 7.47
CA GLY A 51 1.36 -9.07 7.70
C GLY A 51 1.49 -10.59 7.55
N TYR A 52 0.62 -11.22 6.77
CA TYR A 52 0.78 -12.65 6.48
C TYR A 52 2.10 -12.90 5.74
N GLY A 53 2.80 -13.95 6.10
CA GLY A 53 4.08 -14.31 5.50
C GLY A 53 5.33 -13.72 6.18
N VAL A 54 5.19 -12.83 7.17
CA VAL A 54 6.35 -12.34 7.93
C VAL A 54 6.67 -13.23 9.12
N SER A 55 7.96 -13.32 9.46
CA SER A 55 8.44 -14.05 10.63
C SER A 55 8.18 -13.32 11.95
N ASN A 56 7.94 -12.00 11.90
CA ASN A 56 7.64 -11.15 13.04
C ASN A 56 6.69 -10.02 12.60
N PRO A 57 5.62 -9.70 13.36
CA PRO A 57 4.71 -8.60 13.07
C PRO A 57 5.39 -7.23 12.88
N ALA A 58 6.56 -7.03 13.50
CA ALA A 58 7.36 -5.84 13.28
C ALA A 58 7.83 -5.65 11.84
N PHE A 59 7.83 -6.71 11.03
CA PHE A 59 8.27 -6.68 9.63
C PHE A 59 7.14 -6.40 8.63
N ALA A 60 5.88 -6.46 9.08
CA ALA A 60 4.75 -6.08 8.23
C ALA A 60 4.86 -4.64 7.74
N TYR A 61 4.45 -4.38 6.50
CA TYR A 61 4.63 -3.04 5.90
C TYR A 61 3.96 -1.91 6.69
N PRO A 62 2.81 -2.07 7.37
CA PRO A 62 2.24 -0.98 8.15
C PRO A 62 3.13 -0.58 9.35
N THR A 63 3.75 -1.56 10.03
CA THR A 63 4.71 -1.30 11.10
C THR A 63 5.97 -0.63 10.56
N GLN A 64 6.49 -1.10 9.44
CA GLN A 64 7.67 -0.49 8.80
C GLN A 64 7.40 0.92 8.28
N LEU A 65 6.20 1.18 7.79
CA LEU A 65 5.73 2.51 7.41
C LEU A 65 5.73 3.46 8.62
N ARG A 66 5.14 3.05 9.75
CA ARG A 66 5.13 3.84 10.99
C ARG A 66 6.55 4.22 11.40
N ILE A 67 7.44 3.23 11.54
CA ILE A 67 8.85 3.45 11.90
C ILE A 67 9.55 4.40 10.91
N GLY A 68 9.29 4.23 9.62
CA GLY A 68 9.86 5.07 8.57
C GLY A 68 9.38 6.52 8.65
N LEU A 69 8.10 6.73 8.89
CA LEU A 69 7.49 8.07 9.01
C LEU A 69 7.94 8.78 10.29
N GLU A 70 7.99 8.08 11.44
CA GLU A 70 8.53 8.64 12.71
C GLU A 70 9.96 9.16 12.51
N LYS A 71 10.78 8.42 11.79
CA LYS A 71 12.15 8.85 11.47
C LYS A 71 12.23 10.02 10.49
N ALA A 72 11.34 10.05 9.50
CA ALA A 72 11.37 11.06 8.42
C ALA A 72 10.68 12.38 8.80
N LEU A 73 9.78 12.35 9.77
CA LEU A 73 8.96 13.47 10.23
C LEU A 73 9.11 13.67 11.75
N PRO A 74 10.31 14.03 12.24
CA PRO A 74 10.55 14.20 13.67
C PRO A 74 9.64 15.29 14.25
N GLY A 75 9.07 15.01 15.43
CA GLY A 75 8.12 15.92 16.11
C GLY A 75 6.67 15.83 15.63
N ILE A 76 6.37 14.91 14.72
CA ILE A 76 4.99 14.58 14.33
C ILE A 76 4.60 13.28 15.03
N ASP A 77 3.43 13.26 15.66
CA ASP A 77 2.83 12.05 16.24
C ASP A 77 2.30 11.16 15.10
N ILE A 78 2.92 10.00 14.92
CA ILE A 78 2.62 9.06 13.82
C ILE A 78 1.88 7.85 14.36
N GLU A 79 0.66 7.64 13.89
CA GLU A 79 -0.10 6.43 14.15
C GLU A 79 -0.46 5.72 12.84
N VAL A 80 -0.16 4.41 12.75
CA VAL A 80 -0.57 3.56 11.63
C VAL A 80 -1.42 2.41 12.17
N ILE A 81 -2.72 2.47 11.93
CA ILE A 81 -3.70 1.50 12.39
C ILE A 81 -3.83 0.40 11.33
N ASN A 82 -3.36 -0.80 11.66
CA ASN A 82 -3.46 -1.93 10.76
C ASN A 82 -4.87 -2.51 10.79
N ARG A 83 -5.57 -2.42 9.66
CA ARG A 83 -6.90 -2.99 9.39
C ARG A 83 -6.85 -4.00 8.23
N GLY A 84 -5.80 -4.83 8.24
CA GLY A 84 -5.67 -5.97 7.33
C GLY A 84 -6.49 -7.17 7.81
N ILE A 85 -7.29 -7.76 6.91
CA ILE A 85 -8.00 -9.02 7.17
C ILE A 85 -7.68 -9.99 6.03
N GLY A 86 -7.07 -11.14 6.38
CA GLY A 86 -6.64 -12.13 5.40
C GLY A 86 -7.78 -12.60 4.50
N GLY A 87 -7.50 -12.75 3.21
CA GLY A 87 -8.45 -13.28 2.22
C GLY A 87 -9.45 -12.27 1.67
N GLN A 88 -9.64 -11.11 2.28
CA GLN A 88 -10.61 -10.12 1.79
C GLN A 88 -10.26 -9.58 0.40
N ASP A 89 -11.29 -9.33 -0.40
CA ASP A 89 -11.21 -8.60 -1.66
C ASP A 89 -11.80 -7.18 -1.53
N VAL A 90 -12.03 -6.53 -2.66
CA VAL A 90 -12.50 -5.15 -2.72
C VAL A 90 -13.89 -4.95 -2.09
N GLU A 91 -14.79 -5.95 -2.20
CA GLU A 91 -16.17 -5.85 -1.70
C GLU A 91 -16.19 -5.84 -0.17
N GLU A 92 -15.52 -6.80 0.44
CA GLU A 92 -15.47 -6.93 1.90
C GLU A 92 -14.78 -5.72 2.55
N MET A 93 -13.71 -5.20 1.91
CA MET A 93 -13.03 -4.01 2.38
C MET A 93 -13.90 -2.75 2.23
N ALA A 94 -14.59 -2.59 1.08
CA ALA A 94 -15.50 -1.46 0.86
C ALA A 94 -16.69 -1.47 1.83
N ALA A 95 -17.22 -2.66 2.14
CA ALA A 95 -18.33 -2.82 3.07
C ALA A 95 -18.02 -2.32 4.49
N ARG A 96 -16.77 -2.52 4.97
CA ARG A 96 -16.35 -2.07 6.30
C ARG A 96 -15.65 -0.71 6.35
N MET A 97 -15.35 -0.11 5.20
CA MET A 97 -14.58 1.13 5.12
C MET A 97 -15.17 2.26 5.97
N ARG A 98 -16.51 2.48 5.89
CA ARG A 98 -17.18 3.51 6.68
C ARG A 98 -16.97 3.30 8.17
N THR A 99 -17.30 2.13 8.69
CA THR A 99 -17.13 1.79 10.11
C THR A 99 -15.69 1.94 10.57
N GLU A 100 -14.73 1.45 9.77
CA GLU A 100 -13.31 1.57 10.13
C GLU A 100 -12.86 3.04 10.24
N MET A 101 -13.36 3.91 9.38
CA MET A 101 -12.99 5.33 9.39
C MET A 101 -13.75 6.12 10.48
N GLU A 102 -15.00 5.76 10.79
CA GLU A 102 -15.78 6.39 11.86
C GLU A 102 -15.22 6.00 13.24
N ASP A 103 -14.86 4.73 13.43
CA ASP A 103 -14.25 4.22 14.68
C ASP A 103 -12.81 4.72 14.87
N ASN A 104 -12.10 4.98 13.77
CA ASN A 104 -10.70 5.39 13.78
C ASN A 104 -10.49 6.61 12.88
N PRO A 105 -10.91 7.83 13.27
CA PRO A 105 -10.73 9.02 12.45
C PRO A 105 -9.28 9.22 12.04
N ALA A 106 -9.02 9.24 10.73
CA ALA A 106 -7.68 9.33 10.15
C ALA A 106 -7.64 10.39 9.04
N SER A 107 -6.47 11.00 8.83
CA SER A 107 -6.24 11.95 7.75
C SER A 107 -5.77 11.30 6.45
N LEU A 108 -5.38 10.02 6.51
CA LEU A 108 -4.91 9.24 5.36
C LEU A 108 -5.37 7.80 5.47
N VAL A 109 -5.86 7.24 4.36
CA VAL A 109 -6.17 5.81 4.22
C VAL A 109 -5.28 5.22 3.12
N ILE A 110 -4.55 4.17 3.45
CA ILE A 110 -3.86 3.35 2.47
C ILE A 110 -4.75 2.14 2.23
N TRP A 111 -5.30 2.02 1.02
CA TRP A 111 -6.17 0.91 0.66
C TRP A 111 -5.44 -0.07 -0.27
N GLN A 112 -4.96 -1.16 0.32
CA GLN A 112 -4.33 -2.27 -0.41
C GLN A 112 -5.43 -3.21 -0.91
N THR A 113 -5.66 -3.26 -2.23
CA THR A 113 -6.72 -4.06 -2.84
C THR A 113 -6.35 -4.56 -4.25
N GLY A 114 -7.26 -5.24 -4.91
CA GLY A 114 -7.17 -5.72 -6.30
C GLY A 114 -6.58 -7.12 -6.44
N THR A 115 -5.58 -7.51 -5.66
CA THR A 115 -4.91 -8.81 -5.79
C THR A 115 -5.89 -9.99 -5.71
N ASN A 116 -6.70 -10.05 -4.66
CA ASN A 116 -7.63 -11.17 -4.46
C ASN A 116 -8.79 -11.14 -5.48
N ALA A 117 -9.23 -9.95 -5.89
CA ALA A 117 -10.23 -9.80 -6.96
C ALA A 117 -9.71 -10.35 -8.29
N ALA A 118 -8.47 -10.02 -8.66
CA ALA A 118 -7.86 -10.52 -9.88
C ALA A 118 -7.64 -12.05 -9.85
N ILE A 119 -7.09 -12.60 -8.76
CA ILE A 119 -6.87 -14.06 -8.63
C ILE A 119 -8.20 -14.84 -8.64
N ARG A 120 -9.26 -14.27 -8.10
CA ARG A 120 -10.61 -14.87 -8.10
C ARG A 120 -11.40 -14.58 -9.35
N HIS A 121 -10.81 -13.92 -10.32
CA HIS A 121 -11.48 -13.54 -11.60
C HIS A 121 -12.79 -12.78 -11.37
N MET A 122 -12.80 -11.85 -10.40
CA MET A 122 -13.97 -10.98 -10.19
C MET A 122 -14.27 -10.20 -11.49
N PRO A 123 -15.51 -10.12 -11.97
CA PRO A 123 -15.83 -9.30 -13.13
C PRO A 123 -15.31 -7.87 -12.98
N LEU A 124 -14.61 -7.37 -14.00
CA LEU A 124 -13.88 -6.10 -13.94
C LEU A 124 -14.80 -4.90 -13.66
N ASP A 125 -15.99 -4.90 -14.24
CA ASP A 125 -17.01 -3.88 -14.01
C ASP A 125 -17.49 -3.86 -12.55
N LYS A 126 -17.65 -5.03 -11.95
CA LYS A 126 -17.98 -5.18 -10.53
C LYS A 126 -16.85 -4.68 -9.64
N PHE A 127 -15.61 -5.06 -9.98
CA PHE A 127 -14.42 -4.57 -9.26
C PHE A 127 -14.35 -3.05 -9.30
N GLU A 128 -14.43 -2.46 -10.48
CA GLU A 128 -14.33 -1.01 -10.67
C GLU A 128 -15.45 -0.26 -9.95
N LYS A 129 -16.70 -0.70 -10.10
CA LYS A 129 -17.86 -0.11 -9.41
C LYS A 129 -17.66 -0.11 -7.88
N THR A 130 -17.21 -1.23 -7.33
CA THR A 130 -17.01 -1.38 -5.90
C THR A 130 -15.84 -0.53 -5.39
N LEU A 131 -14.73 -0.50 -6.13
CA LEU A 131 -13.56 0.32 -5.82
C LEU A 131 -13.94 1.81 -5.78
N ARG A 132 -14.62 2.30 -6.80
CA ARG A 132 -15.11 3.69 -6.89
C ARG A 132 -16.10 4.02 -5.78
N GLY A 133 -16.99 3.08 -5.43
CA GLY A 133 -17.92 3.20 -4.33
C GLY A 133 -17.20 3.40 -2.98
N GLY A 134 -16.19 2.59 -2.71
CA GLY A 134 -15.35 2.73 -1.51
C GLY A 134 -14.59 4.05 -1.46
N LEU A 135 -13.95 4.46 -2.56
CA LEU A 135 -13.26 5.76 -2.64
C LEU A 135 -14.23 6.92 -2.37
N LYS A 136 -15.44 6.88 -2.95
CA LYS A 136 -16.47 7.90 -2.71
C LYS A 136 -16.84 7.99 -1.22
N VAL A 137 -17.07 6.86 -0.57
CA VAL A 137 -17.36 6.82 0.87
C VAL A 137 -16.21 7.46 1.65
N GLY A 138 -14.99 7.00 1.39
CA GLY A 138 -13.82 7.43 2.16
C GLY A 138 -13.48 8.91 1.97
N THR A 139 -13.52 9.41 0.75
CA THR A 139 -13.26 10.85 0.49
C THR A 139 -14.34 11.74 1.10
N THR A 140 -15.60 11.28 1.13
CA THR A 140 -16.69 12.00 1.82
C THR A 140 -16.48 12.09 3.33
N LEU A 141 -15.81 11.11 3.93
CA LEU A 141 -15.45 11.11 5.36
C LEU A 141 -14.20 11.96 5.68
N GLY A 142 -13.60 12.60 4.68
CA GLY A 142 -12.59 13.62 4.89
C GLY A 142 -11.18 13.09 5.13
N ALA A 143 -10.76 12.05 4.44
CA ALA A 143 -9.39 11.57 4.41
C ALA A 143 -8.81 11.58 3.00
N ASP A 144 -7.48 11.75 2.90
CA ASP A 144 -6.76 11.43 1.68
C ASP A 144 -6.69 9.91 1.48
N PHE A 145 -6.61 9.47 0.22
CA PHE A 145 -6.45 8.05 -0.11
C PHE A 145 -5.18 7.79 -0.90
N ILE A 146 -4.54 6.64 -0.61
CA ILE A 146 -3.53 6.01 -1.45
C ILE A 146 -4.01 4.61 -1.77
N LEU A 147 -4.29 4.32 -3.04
CA LEU A 147 -4.47 2.95 -3.51
C LEU A 147 -3.11 2.28 -3.61
N MET A 148 -2.94 1.14 -2.96
CA MET A 148 -1.82 0.24 -3.19
C MET A 148 -2.28 -0.86 -4.12
N ASN A 149 -1.80 -0.83 -5.37
CA ASN A 149 -2.24 -1.71 -6.45
C ASN A 149 -1.79 -3.17 -6.28
N LEU A 150 -1.95 -4.01 -7.30
CA LEU A 150 -1.60 -5.43 -7.27
C LEU A 150 -0.13 -5.62 -6.90
N GLN A 151 0.26 -6.84 -6.58
CA GLN A 151 1.66 -7.21 -6.35
C GLN A 151 2.19 -8.06 -7.53
N TYR A 152 3.45 -7.85 -7.91
CA TYR A 152 4.11 -8.66 -8.93
C TYR A 152 4.67 -9.94 -8.31
N VAL A 153 3.84 -10.97 -8.27
CA VAL A 153 4.15 -12.30 -7.71
C VAL A 153 3.63 -13.41 -8.63
N PRO A 154 4.17 -14.64 -8.57
CA PRO A 154 3.76 -15.71 -9.48
C PRO A 154 2.25 -15.90 -9.64
N ALA A 155 1.51 -15.89 -8.51
CA ALA A 155 0.05 -16.07 -8.52
C ALA A 155 -0.70 -14.95 -9.29
N VAL A 156 -0.21 -13.70 -9.24
CA VAL A 156 -0.82 -12.57 -9.95
C VAL A 156 -0.35 -12.51 -11.41
N VAL A 157 0.93 -12.78 -11.65
CA VAL A 157 1.50 -12.81 -13.01
C VAL A 157 0.78 -13.83 -13.89
N ALA A 158 0.32 -14.93 -13.33
CA ALA A 158 -0.46 -15.96 -14.02
C ALA A 158 -1.89 -15.52 -14.42
N VAL A 159 -2.43 -14.42 -13.83
CA VAL A 159 -3.76 -13.89 -14.19
C VAL A 159 -3.68 -13.19 -15.54
N ALA A 160 -4.48 -13.63 -16.50
CA ALA A 160 -4.40 -13.16 -17.91
C ALA A 160 -4.78 -11.68 -18.06
N ASP A 161 -5.74 -11.20 -17.30
CA ASP A 161 -6.32 -9.86 -17.39
C ASP A 161 -5.92 -8.90 -16.26
N LYS A 162 -4.83 -9.21 -15.55
CA LYS A 162 -4.31 -8.40 -14.41
C LYS A 162 -4.08 -6.92 -14.76
N GLU A 163 -3.66 -6.63 -15.99
CA GLU A 163 -3.45 -5.26 -16.47
C GLU A 163 -4.75 -4.44 -16.51
N ALA A 164 -5.90 -5.09 -16.69
CA ALA A 164 -7.20 -4.42 -16.65
C ALA A 164 -7.53 -3.94 -15.21
N TYR A 165 -7.23 -4.76 -14.18
CA TYR A 165 -7.39 -4.34 -12.79
C TYR A 165 -6.41 -3.20 -12.44
N GLU A 166 -5.15 -3.29 -12.89
CA GLU A 166 -4.17 -2.21 -12.70
C GLU A 166 -4.66 -0.90 -13.31
N LYS A 167 -5.20 -0.95 -14.53
CA LYS A 167 -5.76 0.21 -15.21
C LYS A 167 -6.98 0.77 -14.47
N ALA A 168 -7.91 -0.07 -14.05
CA ALA A 168 -9.09 0.34 -13.30
C ALA A 168 -8.71 1.04 -11.99
N MET A 169 -7.66 0.56 -11.29
CA MET A 169 -7.14 1.20 -10.09
C MET A 169 -6.49 2.55 -10.39
N ALA A 170 -5.72 2.67 -11.47
CA ALA A 170 -5.08 3.91 -11.86
C ALA A 170 -6.11 4.98 -12.27
N ASP A 171 -7.12 4.61 -13.07
CA ASP A 171 -8.20 5.51 -13.47
C ASP A 171 -9.02 5.96 -12.27
N SER A 172 -9.36 5.04 -11.36
CA SER A 172 -10.10 5.36 -10.13
C SER A 172 -9.31 6.28 -9.22
N ALA A 173 -8.00 6.06 -9.05
CA ALA A 173 -7.15 6.95 -8.27
C ALA A 173 -7.16 8.38 -8.84
N LYS A 174 -7.02 8.53 -10.16
CA LYS A 174 -7.06 9.82 -10.85
C LYS A 174 -8.41 10.53 -10.65
N ASP A 175 -9.52 9.82 -10.86
CA ASP A 175 -10.87 10.39 -10.83
C ASP A 175 -11.28 10.86 -9.41
N TYR A 176 -10.73 10.22 -8.37
CA TYR A 176 -10.99 10.57 -6.97
C TYR A 176 -9.87 11.39 -6.31
N SER A 177 -8.88 11.87 -7.09
CA SER A 177 -7.70 12.60 -6.57
C SER A 177 -6.94 11.80 -5.50
N ALA A 178 -7.04 10.48 -5.54
CA ALA A 178 -6.31 9.57 -4.67
C ALA A 178 -4.88 9.34 -5.19
N GLY A 179 -3.96 9.05 -4.30
CA GLY A 179 -2.63 8.59 -4.67
C GLY A 179 -2.68 7.15 -5.20
N LEU A 180 -1.72 6.82 -6.08
CA LEU A 180 -1.48 5.45 -6.52
C LEU A 180 -0.06 5.02 -6.17
N PHE A 181 0.09 4.10 -5.22
CA PHE A 181 1.36 3.45 -4.96
C PHE A 181 1.51 2.23 -5.88
N ARG A 182 2.38 2.35 -6.86
CA ARG A 182 2.59 1.41 -7.97
C ARG A 182 3.40 0.19 -7.55
N ARG A 183 2.87 -0.57 -6.57
CA ARG A 183 3.56 -1.73 -6.01
C ARG A 183 3.89 -2.79 -7.07
N TYR A 184 2.97 -3.02 -8.02
CA TYR A 184 3.19 -3.96 -9.12
C TYR A 184 4.43 -3.59 -9.94
N ASP A 185 4.52 -2.35 -10.39
CA ASP A 185 5.65 -1.88 -11.20
C ASP A 185 6.97 -1.90 -10.43
N ILE A 186 6.93 -1.52 -9.14
CA ILE A 186 8.11 -1.55 -8.26
C ILE A 186 8.64 -2.97 -8.13
N MET A 187 7.78 -3.93 -7.83
CA MET A 187 8.18 -5.33 -7.63
C MET A 187 8.59 -5.98 -8.96
N ARG A 188 7.93 -5.62 -10.08
CA ARG A 188 8.34 -6.02 -11.42
C ARG A 188 9.76 -5.51 -11.71
N GLY A 189 10.05 -4.25 -11.38
CA GLY A 189 11.39 -3.69 -11.51
C GLY A 189 12.46 -4.48 -10.74
N TRP A 190 12.15 -4.96 -9.52
CA TRP A 190 13.08 -5.84 -8.79
C TRP A 190 13.36 -7.13 -9.55
N TYR A 191 12.33 -7.77 -10.10
CA TYR A 191 12.46 -9.01 -10.86
C TYR A 191 13.24 -8.79 -12.16
N ASP A 192 12.92 -7.73 -12.90
CA ASP A 192 13.58 -7.37 -14.16
C ASP A 192 15.06 -6.99 -13.94
N ASP A 193 15.41 -6.43 -12.76
CA ASP A 193 16.78 -6.14 -12.32
C ASP A 193 17.53 -7.41 -11.80
N GLY A 194 16.93 -8.60 -11.93
CA GLY A 194 17.55 -9.90 -11.61
C GLY A 194 17.32 -10.39 -10.18
N MET A 195 16.43 -9.76 -9.39
CA MET A 195 16.07 -10.26 -8.07
C MET A 195 15.08 -11.43 -8.19
N PRO A 196 15.42 -12.66 -7.76
CA PRO A 196 14.51 -13.79 -7.86
C PRO A 196 13.33 -13.64 -6.90
N TYR A 197 12.17 -14.20 -7.23
CA TYR A 197 10.98 -14.19 -6.37
C TYR A 197 11.27 -14.64 -4.93
N ALA A 198 12.07 -15.68 -4.73
CA ALA A 198 12.42 -16.20 -3.42
C ALA A 198 13.03 -15.15 -2.48
N GLN A 199 13.56 -14.04 -3.00
CA GLN A 199 14.11 -12.96 -2.18
C GLN A 199 13.04 -12.06 -1.57
N PHE A 200 11.85 -11.94 -2.18
CA PHE A 200 10.80 -11.03 -1.71
C PHE A 200 9.40 -11.69 -1.60
N VAL A 201 9.24 -12.93 -2.06
CA VAL A 201 8.00 -13.72 -2.03
C VAL A 201 8.21 -15.00 -1.23
N GLN A 202 7.17 -15.44 -0.52
CA GLN A 202 7.12 -16.73 0.15
C GLN A 202 7.02 -17.89 -0.84
N LEU A 203 7.22 -19.10 -0.36
CA LEU A 203 7.14 -20.32 -1.17
C LEU A 203 5.75 -20.58 -1.77
N ASP A 204 4.71 -19.96 -1.22
CA ASP A 204 3.35 -20.05 -1.74
C ASP A 204 3.13 -19.27 -3.06
N GLY A 205 4.13 -18.50 -3.49
CA GLY A 205 4.07 -17.72 -4.73
C GLY A 205 3.09 -16.54 -4.69
N LEU A 206 2.57 -16.18 -3.50
CA LEU A 206 1.58 -15.10 -3.33
C LEU A 206 2.03 -14.07 -2.29
N HIS A 207 2.36 -14.49 -1.07
CA HIS A 207 2.63 -13.57 0.03
C HIS A 207 4.07 -13.06 0.02
N LEU A 208 4.25 -11.82 0.46
CA LEU A 208 5.58 -11.23 0.63
C LEU A 208 6.25 -11.79 1.89
N ASN A 209 7.54 -12.08 1.80
CA ASN A 209 8.36 -12.42 2.95
C ASN A 209 8.82 -11.14 3.70
N ASP A 210 9.66 -11.30 4.73
CA ASP A 210 10.19 -10.20 5.55
C ASP A 210 10.85 -9.10 4.71
N PHE A 211 11.65 -9.48 3.72
CA PHE A 211 12.32 -8.52 2.86
C PHE A 211 11.32 -7.73 2.01
N GLY A 212 10.39 -8.43 1.34
CA GLY A 212 9.38 -7.80 0.51
C GLY A 212 8.51 -6.81 1.30
N GLN A 213 8.02 -7.22 2.47
CA GLN A 213 7.21 -6.39 3.35
C GLN A 213 7.97 -5.13 3.83
N LYS A 214 9.22 -5.29 4.29
CA LYS A 214 10.07 -4.17 4.71
C LYS A 214 10.36 -3.20 3.58
N CYS A 215 10.64 -3.71 2.38
CA CYS A 215 10.86 -2.88 1.19
C CYS A 215 9.62 -2.05 0.84
N ILE A 216 8.45 -2.68 0.81
CA ILE A 216 7.19 -1.96 0.51
C ILE A 216 6.95 -0.87 1.56
N GLY A 217 7.08 -1.16 2.86
CA GLY A 217 6.93 -0.16 3.92
C GLY A 217 7.89 1.02 3.75
N ARG A 218 9.17 0.76 3.45
CA ARG A 218 10.20 1.79 3.23
C ARG A 218 9.91 2.64 1.99
N LEU A 219 9.55 2.03 0.87
CA LEU A 219 9.30 2.76 -0.38
C LEU A 219 8.00 3.57 -0.29
N LEU A 220 6.98 3.04 0.38
CA LEU A 220 5.74 3.76 0.66
C LEU A 220 6.00 4.96 1.59
N THR A 221 6.86 4.80 2.61
CA THR A 221 7.31 5.93 3.45
C THR A 221 7.89 7.05 2.58
N ARG A 222 8.80 6.71 1.68
CA ARG A 222 9.42 7.69 0.78
C ARG A 222 8.37 8.38 -0.09
N ALA A 223 7.48 7.61 -0.72
CA ALA A 223 6.42 8.15 -1.57
C ALA A 223 5.51 9.14 -0.81
N ILE A 224 5.13 8.81 0.43
CA ILE A 224 4.31 9.69 1.28
C ILE A 224 5.09 10.96 1.67
N VAL A 225 6.34 10.83 2.11
CA VAL A 225 7.15 11.98 2.49
C VAL A 225 7.39 12.92 1.31
N ASP A 226 7.65 12.38 0.12
CA ASP A 226 7.84 13.17 -1.10
C ASP A 226 6.52 13.89 -1.48
N ALA A 227 5.36 13.23 -1.38
CA ALA A 227 4.05 13.83 -1.62
C ALA A 227 3.71 14.93 -0.60
N LEU A 228 4.01 14.74 0.68
CA LEU A 228 3.80 15.75 1.72
C LEU A 228 4.67 17.01 1.54
N LYS A 229 5.80 16.90 0.86
CA LYS A 229 6.72 18.02 0.54
C LYS A 229 6.41 18.70 -0.80
N ALA A 230 5.64 18.06 -1.66
CA ALA A 230 5.27 18.63 -2.96
C ALA A 230 4.49 19.95 -2.77
N PRO A 231 4.68 20.94 -3.66
CA PRO A 231 4.02 22.24 -3.55
C PRO A 231 2.50 22.16 -3.66
#